data_82102210be1cee407470ceb3e506ac2c
#
_entry.id   82102210be1cee407470ceb3e506ac2c
#
_cell.length_a   1.000
_cell.length_b   1.000
_cell.length_c   1.000
_cell.angle_alpha   90.00
_cell.angle_beta   90.00
_cell.angle_gamma   90.00
#
_symmetry.space_group_name_H-M   'P 1'
#
loop_
_entity.id
_entity.type
_entity.pdbx_description
1 polymer ?
#
loop_
_entity_poly.entity_id
_entity_poly.type
_entity_poly.pdbx_seq_one_letter_code
_entity_poly.pdbx_strand_id
1 'polypeptide(L)'
;MNSAPTRGKVIVSGILFWYPLAGVTYQFLHYLIGLRKLGYDVYYIEDSGRWVYDPVARSITGDAWPNVSRVVKTLEAHGFAGKWAFRGMYPNGPCYGLRESEIFALYREADALLNVTGAQDIREEQQVIKKRIYVESDPFSAQVKLHNGDPKVRALLDAHHAFFSFGENLGQPDCDVPLDRTWLPTRQPVATELWSDAANGGGSAYNTITTWHNDGKGVEYRGEVYHWTKDREFVRFLDLPKRRPELQFELSTDADEKARTLLESHGFSVGNGVSVSAGIESYRDYICGARGEFTVARDQYVRPRTGWFSDRSACYLAAGRPVITQETAFSKFIPTGRGLFAFETLDDVLTAIDAIESNYAAHSKAALEIAHEYFAAERVLGSLMERVGL
;
A
#
# COMPACT_ATOMS: atom_id res chain seq x y z
N MET A 1 -35.12 -12.09 -2.38
CA MET A 1 -33.88 -12.82 -2.70
C MET A 1 -33.24 -13.16 -1.37
N ASN A 2 -33.22 -14.45 -1.00
CA ASN A 2 -32.52 -14.88 0.22
C ASN A 2 -31.01 -14.65 0.00
N SER A 3 -30.45 -13.67 0.67
CA SER A 3 -28.99 -13.50 0.72
C SER A 3 -28.40 -14.78 1.35
N ALA A 4 -27.38 -15.34 0.73
CA ALA A 4 -26.60 -16.41 1.34
C ALA A 4 -26.17 -15.96 2.76
N PRO A 5 -26.10 -16.87 3.74
CA PRO A 5 -25.66 -16.52 5.09
C PRO A 5 -24.25 -15.92 5.02
N THR A 6 -24.06 -14.76 5.63
CA THR A 6 -22.75 -14.12 5.70
C THR A 6 -21.84 -14.93 6.61
N ARG A 7 -20.54 -15.03 6.27
CA ARG A 7 -19.51 -15.67 7.11
C ARG A 7 -19.29 -14.97 8.46
N GLY A 8 -19.69 -13.69 8.53
CA GLY A 8 -19.52 -12.85 9.71
C GLY A 8 -19.37 -11.38 9.34
N LYS A 9 -19.23 -10.51 10.35
CA LYS A 9 -19.03 -9.08 10.18
C LYS A 9 -17.57 -8.70 10.41
N VAL A 10 -16.99 -7.97 9.46
CA VAL A 10 -15.59 -7.53 9.50
C VAL A 10 -15.51 -6.02 9.36
N ILE A 11 -14.75 -5.40 10.24
CA ILE A 11 -14.41 -3.99 10.17
C ILE A 11 -13.00 -3.85 9.61
N VAL A 12 -12.84 -3.01 8.60
CA VAL A 12 -11.54 -2.56 8.11
C VAL A 12 -11.35 -1.13 8.60
N SER A 13 -10.23 -0.86 9.25
CA SER A 13 -9.85 0.47 9.72
C SER A 13 -8.49 0.86 9.17
N GLY A 14 -8.26 2.16 8.95
CA GLY A 14 -6.99 2.66 8.44
C GLY A 14 -6.97 4.17 8.25
N ILE A 15 -6.53 4.64 7.09
CA ILE A 15 -6.21 6.05 6.81
C ILE A 15 -6.94 6.61 5.58
N LEU A 16 -8.03 6.00 5.17
CA LEU A 16 -8.72 6.32 3.91
C LEU A 16 -9.29 7.75 3.88
N PHE A 17 -9.93 8.18 4.98
CA PHE A 17 -10.44 9.54 5.10
C PHE A 17 -9.38 10.51 5.59
N TRP A 18 -8.45 10.03 6.41
CA TRP A 18 -7.35 10.85 6.91
C TRP A 18 -6.41 11.28 5.78
N TYR A 19 -6.12 10.38 4.83
CA TYR A 19 -5.15 10.62 3.75
C TYR A 19 -5.69 10.14 2.39
N PRO A 20 -6.66 10.84 1.79
CA PRO A 20 -7.48 10.36 0.67
C PRO A 20 -6.77 10.49 -0.69
N LEU A 21 -5.56 9.99 -0.79
CA LEU A 21 -4.88 9.83 -2.07
C LEU A 21 -5.32 8.53 -2.75
N ALA A 22 -5.31 8.52 -4.08
CA ALA A 22 -5.83 7.41 -4.87
C ALA A 22 -5.17 6.07 -4.55
N GLY A 23 -3.85 6.02 -4.35
CA GLY A 23 -3.15 4.80 -3.94
C GLY A 23 -3.67 4.25 -2.60
N VAL A 24 -3.94 5.14 -1.62
CA VAL A 24 -4.56 4.75 -0.34
C VAL A 24 -5.99 4.29 -0.56
N THR A 25 -6.76 4.99 -1.40
CA THR A 25 -8.13 4.60 -1.71
C THR A 25 -8.21 3.20 -2.32
N TYR A 26 -7.35 2.89 -3.29
CA TYR A 26 -7.26 1.55 -3.88
C TYR A 26 -6.84 0.50 -2.84
N GLN A 27 -5.87 0.79 -1.99
CA GLN A 27 -5.45 -0.13 -0.92
C GLN A 27 -6.65 -0.59 -0.10
N PHE A 28 -7.48 0.34 0.40
CA PHE A 28 -8.65 -0.03 1.20
C PHE A 28 -9.78 -0.66 0.38
N LEU A 29 -10.00 -0.22 -0.86
CA LEU A 29 -10.97 -0.88 -1.75
C LEU A 29 -10.64 -2.35 -1.98
N HIS A 30 -9.37 -2.68 -2.15
CA HIS A 30 -8.92 -4.07 -2.32
C HIS A 30 -9.28 -4.94 -1.11
N TYR A 31 -9.11 -4.44 0.12
CA TYR A 31 -9.56 -5.13 1.34
C TYR A 31 -11.07 -5.29 1.38
N LEU A 32 -11.81 -4.22 1.15
CA LEU A 32 -13.27 -4.22 1.23
C LEU A 32 -13.89 -5.16 0.19
N ILE A 33 -13.46 -5.08 -1.06
CA ILE A 33 -13.94 -5.92 -2.15
C ILE A 33 -13.57 -7.39 -1.91
N GLY A 34 -12.32 -7.67 -1.55
CA GLY A 34 -11.84 -9.02 -1.33
C GLY A 34 -12.56 -9.73 -0.18
N LEU A 35 -12.73 -9.06 0.97
CA LEU A 35 -13.47 -9.62 2.11
C LEU A 35 -14.95 -9.85 1.76
N ARG A 36 -15.58 -8.92 1.02
CA ARG A 36 -16.96 -9.11 0.55
C ARG A 36 -17.08 -10.32 -0.38
N LYS A 37 -16.15 -10.52 -1.30
CA LYS A 37 -16.12 -11.69 -2.18
C LYS A 37 -15.95 -13.01 -1.41
N LEU A 38 -15.24 -12.97 -0.28
CA LEU A 38 -15.14 -14.10 0.64
C LEU A 38 -16.44 -14.37 1.44
N GLY A 39 -17.46 -13.52 1.29
CA GLY A 39 -18.77 -13.68 1.92
C GLY A 39 -18.93 -13.00 3.27
N TYR A 40 -18.02 -12.08 3.64
CA TYR A 40 -18.16 -11.28 4.86
C TYR A 40 -19.05 -10.05 4.64
N ASP A 41 -19.74 -9.62 5.70
CA ASP A 41 -20.40 -8.32 5.80
C ASP A 41 -19.37 -7.28 6.24
N VAL A 42 -18.90 -6.44 5.31
CA VAL A 42 -17.70 -5.63 5.50
C VAL A 42 -18.06 -4.15 5.68
N TYR A 43 -17.42 -3.53 6.68
CA TYR A 43 -17.56 -2.11 7.01
C TYR A 43 -16.19 -1.44 7.03
N TYR A 44 -16.14 -0.17 6.62
CA TYR A 44 -14.97 0.68 6.80
C TYR A 44 -15.23 1.70 7.91
N ILE A 45 -14.47 1.63 9.00
CA ILE A 45 -14.62 2.55 10.13
C ILE A 45 -13.27 3.21 10.43
N GLU A 46 -13.23 4.55 10.40
CA GLU A 46 -12.04 5.33 10.75
C GLU A 46 -12.36 6.31 11.87
N ASP A 47 -11.67 6.19 13.00
CA ASP A 47 -11.84 7.02 14.18
C ASP A 47 -10.49 7.30 14.89
N SER A 48 -9.48 7.68 14.11
CA SER A 48 -8.10 7.82 14.55
C SER A 48 -7.85 8.94 15.58
N GLY A 49 -8.78 9.86 15.75
CA GLY A 49 -8.56 11.05 16.55
C GLY A 49 -7.60 12.07 15.95
N ARG A 50 -7.19 11.86 14.70
CA ARG A 50 -6.26 12.73 13.98
C ARG A 50 -7.00 13.73 13.11
N TRP A 51 -6.42 14.92 12.98
CA TRP A 51 -6.83 15.91 12.00
C TRP A 51 -6.50 15.36 10.61
N VAL A 52 -7.37 15.64 9.64
CA VAL A 52 -7.22 15.07 8.29
C VAL A 52 -6.23 15.88 7.44
N TYR A 53 -5.59 15.21 6.50
CA TYR A 53 -4.74 15.84 5.50
C TYR A 53 -5.56 16.27 4.28
N ASP A 54 -5.50 17.56 3.93
CA ASP A 54 -6.04 18.07 2.67
C ASP A 54 -4.97 17.96 1.58
N PRO A 55 -5.14 17.08 0.58
CA PRO A 55 -4.15 16.91 -0.49
C PRO A 55 -4.12 18.08 -1.48
N VAL A 56 -5.15 18.91 -1.53
CA VAL A 56 -5.19 20.11 -2.39
C VAL A 56 -4.42 21.25 -1.75
N ALA A 57 -4.75 21.55 -0.49
CA ALA A 57 -4.05 22.58 0.30
C ALA A 57 -2.67 22.12 0.80
N ARG A 58 -2.37 20.81 0.72
CA ARG A 58 -1.15 20.17 1.26
C ARG A 58 -0.92 20.48 2.74
N SER A 59 -1.98 20.50 3.50
CA SER A 59 -1.97 20.89 4.92
C SER A 59 -2.90 20.02 5.76
N ILE A 60 -2.68 20.05 7.07
CA ILE A 60 -3.59 19.42 8.03
C ILE A 60 -4.76 20.37 8.32
N THR A 61 -5.98 19.84 8.32
CA THR A 61 -7.21 20.60 8.57
C THR A 61 -8.14 19.88 9.54
N GLY A 62 -8.97 20.65 10.25
CA GLY A 62 -10.10 20.13 11.05
C GLY A 62 -11.36 19.88 10.25
N ASP A 63 -11.46 20.40 9.02
CA ASP A 63 -12.58 20.14 8.12
C ASP A 63 -12.37 18.84 7.35
N ALA A 64 -13.04 17.78 7.78
CA ALA A 64 -12.97 16.48 7.15
C ALA A 64 -13.92 16.31 5.95
N TRP A 65 -14.89 17.21 5.77
CA TRP A 65 -15.92 17.04 4.75
C TRP A 65 -15.39 16.93 3.30
N PRO A 66 -14.40 17.73 2.87
CA PRO A 66 -13.82 17.58 1.52
C PRO A 66 -13.26 16.18 1.26
N ASN A 67 -12.58 15.59 2.26
CA ASN A 67 -12.04 14.24 2.17
C ASN A 67 -13.17 13.19 2.16
N VAL A 68 -14.09 13.29 3.10
CA VAL A 68 -15.23 12.38 3.23
C VAL A 68 -16.05 12.37 1.93
N SER A 69 -16.45 13.54 1.44
CA SER A 69 -17.28 13.65 0.23
C SER A 69 -16.63 13.07 -1.03
N ARG A 70 -15.29 13.12 -1.11
CA ARG A 70 -14.52 12.54 -2.21
C ARG A 70 -14.50 11.01 -2.12
N VAL A 71 -14.16 10.48 -0.96
CA VAL A 71 -14.00 9.04 -0.74
C VAL A 71 -15.34 8.30 -0.79
N VAL A 72 -16.40 8.91 -0.24
CA VAL A 72 -17.73 8.30 -0.19
C VAL A 72 -18.26 7.95 -1.56
N LYS A 73 -18.09 8.83 -2.55
CA LYS A 73 -18.50 8.56 -3.94
C LYS A 73 -17.88 7.25 -4.46
N THR A 74 -16.62 7.03 -4.13
CA THR A 74 -15.92 5.80 -4.51
C THR A 74 -16.45 4.59 -3.75
N LEU A 75 -16.66 4.69 -2.44
CA LEU A 75 -17.22 3.59 -1.65
C LEU A 75 -18.62 3.20 -2.14
N GLU A 76 -19.47 4.17 -2.43
CA GLU A 76 -20.83 3.95 -2.94
C GLU A 76 -20.83 3.32 -4.33
N ALA A 77 -19.98 3.81 -5.24
CA ALA A 77 -19.81 3.23 -6.58
C ALA A 77 -19.38 1.75 -6.55
N HIS A 78 -18.69 1.33 -5.49
CA HIS A 78 -18.27 -0.06 -5.30
C HIS A 78 -19.20 -0.87 -4.36
N GLY A 79 -20.40 -0.33 -4.04
CA GLY A 79 -21.44 -1.05 -3.29
C GLY A 79 -21.26 -1.04 -1.77
N PHE A 80 -20.56 -0.04 -1.22
CA PHE A 80 -20.39 0.16 0.24
C PHE A 80 -21.21 1.31 0.78
N ALA A 81 -22.31 1.69 0.12
CA ALA A 81 -23.29 2.66 0.65
C ALA A 81 -23.79 2.20 2.02
N GLY A 82 -23.76 3.08 3.03
CA GLY A 82 -24.16 2.75 4.41
C GLY A 82 -23.25 1.75 5.15
N LYS A 83 -22.09 1.43 4.61
CA LYS A 83 -21.10 0.51 5.20
C LYS A 83 -19.82 1.21 5.66
N TRP A 84 -19.89 2.47 5.98
CA TRP A 84 -18.73 3.25 6.37
C TRP A 84 -19.07 4.28 7.44
N ALA A 85 -18.04 4.67 8.21
CA ALA A 85 -18.08 5.83 9.08
C ALA A 85 -16.70 6.49 9.20
N PHE A 86 -16.71 7.81 9.36
CA PHE A 86 -15.58 8.59 9.86
C PHE A 86 -16.02 9.30 11.14
N ARG A 87 -15.29 9.07 12.24
CA ARG A 87 -15.50 9.72 13.53
C ARG A 87 -14.25 10.53 13.89
N GLY A 88 -14.32 11.84 13.73
CA GLY A 88 -13.26 12.76 14.12
C GLY A 88 -13.18 12.87 15.64
N MET A 89 -12.21 12.22 16.27
CA MET A 89 -12.00 12.16 17.72
C MET A 89 -11.20 13.35 18.28
N TYR A 90 -11.20 14.47 17.59
CA TYR A 90 -10.62 15.73 18.03
C TYR A 90 -11.72 16.68 18.52
N PRO A 91 -11.40 17.76 19.27
CA PRO A 91 -12.41 18.68 19.79
C PRO A 91 -13.37 19.18 18.69
N ASN A 92 -14.67 18.98 18.90
CA ASN A 92 -15.74 19.24 17.93
C ASN A 92 -15.61 18.47 16.61
N GLY A 93 -14.91 17.33 16.61
CA GLY A 93 -14.81 16.47 15.44
C GLY A 93 -16.17 15.89 15.02
N PRO A 94 -16.44 15.83 13.73
CA PRO A 94 -17.71 15.34 13.20
C PRO A 94 -17.77 13.80 13.22
N CYS A 95 -19.02 13.28 13.10
CA CYS A 95 -19.28 11.88 12.76
C CYS A 95 -20.07 11.84 11.45
N TYR A 96 -19.50 11.20 10.43
CA TYR A 96 -20.11 11.03 9.11
C TYR A 96 -20.38 9.57 8.82
N GLY A 97 -21.38 9.27 7.99
CA GLY A 97 -21.79 7.92 7.64
C GLY A 97 -22.68 7.29 8.70
N LEU A 98 -22.31 6.14 9.24
CA LEU A 98 -23.04 5.51 10.35
C LEU A 98 -23.03 6.42 11.58
N ARG A 99 -24.14 6.45 12.32
CA ARG A 99 -24.24 7.19 13.58
C ARG A 99 -23.39 6.50 14.65
N GLU A 100 -22.94 7.23 15.63
CA GLU A 100 -22.11 6.73 16.72
C GLU A 100 -22.73 5.50 17.43
N SER A 101 -24.04 5.54 17.67
CA SER A 101 -24.76 4.37 18.25
C SER A 101 -24.71 3.13 17.35
N GLU A 102 -24.76 3.32 16.03
CA GLU A 102 -24.64 2.22 15.05
C GLU A 102 -23.21 1.69 15.00
N ILE A 103 -22.19 2.56 15.09
CA ILE A 103 -20.80 2.17 15.20
C ILE A 103 -20.56 1.31 16.44
N PHE A 104 -21.08 1.74 17.61
CA PHE A 104 -20.92 0.96 18.85
C PHE A 104 -21.69 -0.37 18.84
N ALA A 105 -22.85 -0.42 18.17
CA ALA A 105 -23.54 -1.68 17.94
C ALA A 105 -22.69 -2.62 17.05
N LEU A 106 -22.14 -2.06 15.96
CA LEU A 106 -21.27 -2.81 15.06
C LEU A 106 -20.03 -3.38 15.77
N TYR A 107 -19.38 -2.63 16.67
CA TYR A 107 -18.23 -3.14 17.44
C TYR A 107 -18.59 -4.36 18.29
N ARG A 108 -19.79 -4.42 18.88
CA ARG A 108 -20.26 -5.58 19.64
C ARG A 108 -20.60 -6.80 18.78
N GLU A 109 -20.97 -6.56 17.53
CA GLU A 109 -21.38 -7.61 16.59
C GLU A 109 -20.23 -8.10 15.69
N ALA A 110 -19.17 -7.32 15.52
CA ALA A 110 -18.07 -7.64 14.63
C ALA A 110 -17.26 -8.85 15.13
N ASP A 111 -16.97 -9.76 14.21
CA ASP A 111 -16.11 -10.90 14.45
C ASP A 111 -14.63 -10.52 14.39
N ALA A 112 -14.29 -9.55 13.54
CA ALA A 112 -12.93 -9.02 13.44
C ALA A 112 -12.87 -7.54 13.11
N LEU A 113 -11.76 -6.91 13.52
CA LEU A 113 -11.27 -5.62 13.07
C LEU A 113 -9.88 -5.81 12.47
N LEU A 114 -9.70 -5.43 11.20
CA LEU A 114 -8.41 -5.32 10.55
C LEU A 114 -7.93 -3.87 10.64
N ASN A 115 -6.92 -3.61 11.47
CA ASN A 115 -6.24 -2.32 11.56
C ASN A 115 -5.12 -2.29 10.51
N VAL A 116 -5.50 -1.91 9.30
CA VAL A 116 -4.58 -1.86 8.15
C VAL A 116 -3.69 -0.63 8.27
N THR A 117 -2.40 -0.80 8.00
CA THR A 117 -1.31 0.17 8.25
C THR A 117 -1.00 0.44 9.72
N GLY A 118 -1.74 -0.15 10.66
CA GLY A 118 -1.56 0.07 12.09
C GLY A 118 -1.78 1.51 12.54
N ALA A 119 -2.55 2.29 11.79
CA ALA A 119 -2.69 3.72 12.00
C ALA A 119 -3.75 4.12 13.03
N GLN A 120 -4.59 3.17 13.44
CA GLN A 120 -5.66 3.41 14.40
C GLN A 120 -5.26 2.93 15.80
N ASP A 121 -5.34 3.81 16.80
CA ASP A 121 -5.30 3.39 18.19
C ASP A 121 -6.62 2.68 18.54
N ILE A 122 -6.52 1.53 19.20
CA ILE A 122 -7.70 0.78 19.62
C ILE A 122 -8.33 1.47 20.82
N ARG A 123 -9.56 1.92 20.66
CA ARG A 123 -10.35 2.60 21.68
C ARG A 123 -10.99 1.61 22.66
N GLU A 124 -11.43 2.10 23.82
CA GLU A 124 -12.09 1.28 24.83
C GLU A 124 -13.31 0.56 24.26
N GLU A 125 -14.16 1.26 23.51
CA GLU A 125 -15.34 0.68 22.87
C GLU A 125 -15.05 -0.33 21.77
N GLN A 126 -13.84 -0.37 21.23
CA GLN A 126 -13.39 -1.37 20.25
C GLN A 126 -12.82 -2.64 20.90
N GLN A 127 -12.52 -2.60 22.19
CA GLN A 127 -11.96 -3.76 22.90
C GLN A 127 -12.93 -4.95 22.97
N VAL A 128 -14.23 -4.70 22.80
CA VAL A 128 -15.26 -5.75 22.73
C VAL A 128 -15.20 -6.59 21.45
N ILE A 129 -14.50 -6.11 20.40
CA ILE A 129 -14.37 -6.84 19.14
C ILE A 129 -13.56 -8.11 19.37
N LYS A 130 -14.11 -9.26 18.96
CA LYS A 130 -13.57 -10.59 19.24
C LYS A 130 -12.12 -10.77 18.80
N LYS A 131 -11.79 -10.30 17.58
CA LYS A 131 -10.44 -10.40 17.00
C LYS A 131 -9.99 -9.04 16.47
N ARG A 132 -8.92 -8.51 17.02
CA ARG A 132 -8.27 -7.28 16.54
C ARG A 132 -6.95 -7.67 15.89
N ILE A 133 -6.86 -7.44 14.58
CA ILE A 133 -5.76 -7.89 13.72
C ILE A 133 -4.99 -6.67 13.28
N TYR A 134 -3.71 -6.64 13.60
CA TYR A 134 -2.78 -5.62 13.13
C TYR A 134 -2.21 -6.05 11.77
N VAL A 135 -2.36 -5.23 10.73
CA VAL A 135 -1.78 -5.48 9.42
C VAL A 135 -0.79 -4.37 9.10
N GLU A 136 0.49 -4.69 9.15
CA GLU A 136 1.58 -3.78 8.86
C GLU A 136 1.89 -3.76 7.37
N SER A 137 1.80 -2.58 6.76
CA SER A 137 2.19 -2.36 5.36
C SER A 137 3.65 -1.93 5.18
N ASP A 138 4.26 -1.43 6.25
CA ASP A 138 5.60 -0.83 6.23
C ASP A 138 6.48 -1.48 7.32
N PRO A 139 7.08 -2.67 7.06
CA PRO A 139 7.90 -3.40 8.02
C PRO A 139 9.17 -2.62 8.41
N PHE A 140 9.75 -2.95 9.58
CA PHE A 140 10.94 -2.39 10.20
C PHE A 140 10.66 -1.36 11.31
N SER A 141 9.93 -0.29 11.03
CA SER A 141 9.80 0.83 11.97
C SER A 141 9.11 0.43 13.29
N ALA A 142 8.01 -0.33 13.22
CA ALA A 142 7.29 -0.76 14.41
C ALA A 142 8.11 -1.76 15.23
N GLN A 143 8.80 -2.70 14.58
CA GLN A 143 9.64 -3.69 15.22
C GLN A 143 10.82 -3.03 15.96
N VAL A 144 11.53 -2.12 15.30
CA VAL A 144 12.68 -1.43 15.92
C VAL A 144 12.23 -0.54 17.08
N LYS A 145 11.14 0.22 16.93
CA LYS A 145 10.61 1.04 18.03
C LYS A 145 10.17 0.20 19.23
N LEU A 146 9.52 -0.95 18.97
CA LEU A 146 9.16 -1.88 20.03
C LEU A 146 10.41 -2.41 20.76
N HIS A 147 11.42 -2.84 19.99
CA HIS A 147 12.70 -3.31 20.50
C HIS A 147 13.43 -2.25 21.34
N ASN A 148 13.38 -0.99 20.91
CA ASN A 148 13.95 0.15 21.63
C ASN A 148 13.08 0.61 22.82
N GLY A 149 11.98 -0.09 23.13
CA GLY A 149 11.15 0.15 24.29
C GLY A 149 10.13 1.28 24.15
N ASP A 150 9.76 1.69 22.94
CA ASP A 150 8.75 2.74 22.72
C ASP A 150 7.40 2.33 23.34
N PRO A 151 6.92 3.06 24.39
CA PRO A 151 5.71 2.67 25.11
C PRO A 151 4.44 2.85 24.26
N LYS A 152 4.44 3.77 23.29
CA LYS A 152 3.27 4.00 22.42
C LYS A 152 3.11 2.86 21.44
N VAL A 153 4.21 2.44 20.80
CA VAL A 153 4.19 1.30 19.89
C VAL A 153 3.84 0.01 20.65
N ARG A 154 4.38 -0.17 21.86
CA ARG A 154 3.99 -1.31 22.72
C ARG A 154 2.50 -1.33 23.00
N ALA A 155 1.93 -0.22 23.49
CA ALA A 155 0.50 -0.12 23.79
C ALA A 155 -0.37 -0.35 22.55
N LEU A 156 0.01 0.21 21.40
CA LEU A 156 -0.69 -0.03 20.14
C LEU A 156 -0.70 -1.51 19.77
N LEU A 157 0.44 -2.18 19.83
CA LEU A 157 0.54 -3.58 19.46
C LEU A 157 -0.16 -4.50 20.51
N ASP A 158 -0.03 -4.21 21.81
CA ASP A 158 -0.67 -5.01 22.87
C ASP A 158 -2.20 -4.96 22.80
N ALA A 159 -2.78 -3.97 22.12
CA ALA A 159 -4.23 -3.90 21.88
C ALA A 159 -4.73 -4.89 20.80
N HIS A 160 -3.83 -5.62 20.11
CA HIS A 160 -4.18 -6.55 19.04
C HIS A 160 -3.90 -8.02 19.42
N HIS A 161 -4.58 -8.95 18.76
CA HIS A 161 -4.48 -10.39 19.02
C HIS A 161 -3.59 -11.13 17.99
N ALA A 162 -3.46 -10.58 16.78
CA ALA A 162 -2.65 -11.16 15.71
C ALA A 162 -1.95 -10.06 14.91
N PHE A 163 -0.77 -10.37 14.39
CA PHE A 163 0.11 -9.44 13.70
C PHE A 163 0.50 -10.00 12.34
N PHE A 164 0.14 -9.29 11.29
CA PHE A 164 0.54 -9.60 9.93
C PHE A 164 1.43 -8.48 9.39
N SER A 165 2.39 -8.84 8.55
CA SER A 165 3.30 -7.88 7.92
C SER A 165 3.52 -8.19 6.44
N PHE A 166 3.67 -7.15 5.62
CA PHE A 166 4.14 -7.25 4.25
C PHE A 166 5.64 -7.55 4.16
N GLY A 167 6.32 -7.63 5.29
CA GLY A 167 7.69 -8.08 5.39
C GLY A 167 7.77 -9.60 5.40
N GLU A 168 7.66 -10.26 4.24
CA GLU A 168 7.62 -11.73 4.17
C GLU A 168 8.93 -12.41 4.61
N ASN A 169 10.05 -11.66 4.60
CA ASN A 169 11.36 -12.18 5.03
C ASN A 169 11.63 -12.00 6.53
N LEU A 170 10.70 -11.42 7.30
CA LEU A 170 10.84 -11.25 8.74
C LEU A 170 11.07 -12.60 9.42
N GLY A 171 12.09 -12.68 10.28
CA GLY A 171 12.48 -13.89 11.00
C GLY A 171 13.35 -14.87 10.19
N GLN A 172 13.69 -14.57 8.94
CA GLN A 172 14.66 -15.34 8.18
C GLN A 172 16.10 -14.95 8.57
N PRO A 173 17.08 -15.87 8.41
CA PRO A 173 18.46 -15.63 8.85
C PRO A 173 19.16 -14.42 8.23
N ASP A 174 18.75 -14.00 7.03
CA ASP A 174 19.29 -12.85 6.28
C ASP A 174 18.47 -11.57 6.45
N CYS A 175 17.48 -11.56 7.34
CA CYS A 175 16.67 -10.39 7.65
C CYS A 175 17.13 -9.75 8.97
N ASP A 176 17.65 -8.53 8.89
CA ASP A 176 18.14 -7.80 10.07
C ASP A 176 17.07 -6.90 10.69
N VAL A 177 15.94 -7.51 11.09
CA VAL A 177 14.84 -6.83 11.80
C VAL A 177 14.65 -7.50 13.17
N PRO A 178 14.65 -6.73 14.28
CA PRO A 178 14.41 -7.32 15.61
C PRO A 178 12.96 -7.76 15.75
N LEU A 179 12.72 -8.96 16.30
CA LEU A 179 11.38 -9.50 16.48
C LEU A 179 11.12 -9.80 17.93
N ASP A 180 10.36 -8.94 18.62
CA ASP A 180 9.91 -9.13 20.01
C ASP A 180 8.54 -9.82 20.10
N ARG A 181 7.94 -10.15 18.96
CA ARG A 181 6.69 -10.93 18.84
C ARG A 181 6.59 -11.64 17.50
N THR A 182 5.65 -12.57 17.40
CA THR A 182 5.43 -13.32 16.16
C THR A 182 4.70 -12.45 15.15
N TRP A 183 5.31 -12.27 13.97
CA TRP A 183 4.72 -11.64 12.79
C TRP A 183 4.40 -12.70 11.75
N LEU A 184 3.18 -12.73 11.29
CA LEU A 184 2.74 -13.62 10.24
C LEU A 184 2.92 -12.94 8.89
N PRO A 185 3.58 -13.58 7.90
CA PRO A 185 3.73 -12.98 6.58
C PRO A 185 2.37 -12.85 5.88
N THR A 186 2.17 -11.73 5.21
CA THR A 186 1.06 -11.49 4.31
C THR A 186 1.51 -10.57 3.17
N ARG A 187 0.63 -10.33 2.22
CA ARG A 187 0.85 -9.42 1.10
C ARG A 187 -0.28 -8.41 0.99
N GLN A 188 -0.07 -7.39 0.17
CA GLN A 188 -1.13 -6.50 -0.24
C GLN A 188 -2.15 -7.24 -1.11
N PRO A 189 -3.43 -7.24 -0.71
CA PRO A 189 -4.48 -7.77 -1.57
C PRO A 189 -4.73 -6.83 -2.75
N VAL A 190 -5.06 -7.39 -3.91
CA VAL A 190 -5.46 -6.63 -5.11
C VAL A 190 -6.77 -7.20 -5.66
N ALA A 191 -7.80 -6.38 -5.74
CA ALA A 191 -9.01 -6.68 -6.49
C ALA A 191 -8.69 -6.54 -7.99
N THR A 192 -8.23 -7.63 -8.61
CA THR A 192 -7.62 -7.62 -9.94
C THR A 192 -8.57 -7.14 -11.03
N GLU A 193 -9.88 -7.29 -10.85
CA GLU A 193 -10.90 -6.79 -11.76
C GLU A 193 -10.92 -5.27 -11.92
N LEU A 194 -10.40 -4.52 -10.94
CA LEU A 194 -10.29 -3.06 -11.04
C LEU A 194 -9.22 -2.62 -12.05
N TRP A 195 -8.37 -3.54 -12.51
CA TRP A 195 -7.22 -3.28 -13.37
C TRP A 195 -7.30 -3.98 -14.73
N SER A 196 -8.26 -4.89 -14.93
CA SER A 196 -8.31 -5.84 -16.06
C SER A 196 -8.52 -5.21 -17.45
N ASP A 197 -9.14 -4.02 -17.54
CA ASP A 197 -9.44 -3.37 -18.83
C ASP A 197 -8.20 -2.74 -19.49
N ALA A 198 -7.06 -2.78 -18.80
CA ALA A 198 -5.80 -2.21 -19.26
C ALA A 198 -5.06 -3.08 -20.29
N ALA A 199 -5.56 -4.28 -20.61
CA ALA A 199 -4.83 -5.31 -21.34
C ALA A 199 -4.48 -4.97 -22.82
N ASN A 200 -4.99 -3.88 -23.38
CA ASN A 200 -4.81 -3.53 -24.78
C ASN A 200 -3.70 -2.49 -25.00
N GLY A 201 -2.45 -2.96 -25.06
CA GLY A 201 -1.29 -2.20 -25.49
C GLY A 201 -0.72 -1.27 -24.40
N GLY A 202 0.47 -1.57 -23.91
CA GLY A 202 1.20 -0.69 -22.99
C GLY A 202 1.54 0.65 -23.64
N GLY A 203 1.67 1.70 -22.82
CA GLY A 203 2.20 2.99 -23.24
C GLY A 203 3.68 2.92 -23.65
N SER A 204 4.31 4.07 -23.76
CA SER A 204 5.72 4.20 -24.15
C SER A 204 6.69 4.35 -22.97
N ALA A 205 6.19 4.77 -21.80
CA ALA A 205 7.04 5.11 -20.66
C ALA A 205 7.08 4.03 -19.58
N TYR A 206 8.26 3.72 -19.08
CA TYR A 206 8.43 3.14 -17.75
C TYR A 206 8.23 4.23 -16.72
N ASN A 207 7.19 4.11 -15.92
CA ASN A 207 6.83 5.17 -14.99
C ASN A 207 6.68 4.69 -13.55
N THR A 208 6.58 5.63 -12.60
CA THR A 208 6.21 5.35 -11.22
C THR A 208 5.64 6.59 -10.54
N ILE A 209 4.82 6.40 -9.51
CA ILE A 209 4.34 7.46 -8.61
C ILE A 209 5.07 7.30 -7.29
N THR A 210 5.76 8.33 -6.83
CA THR A 210 6.61 8.18 -5.64
C THR A 210 6.74 9.48 -4.86
N THR A 211 6.86 9.39 -3.54
CA THR A 211 7.38 10.47 -2.70
C THR A 211 8.89 10.51 -2.84
N TRP A 212 9.44 11.69 -3.13
CA TRP A 212 10.88 11.87 -3.33
C TRP A 212 11.62 11.89 -2.00
N HIS A 213 11.34 12.89 -1.17
CA HIS A 213 12.04 13.13 0.08
C HIS A 213 11.08 13.15 1.27
N ASN A 214 11.46 12.49 2.37
CA ASN A 214 10.71 12.49 3.62
C ASN A 214 11.63 12.14 4.80
N ASP A 215 12.13 13.15 5.51
CA ASP A 215 13.04 12.97 6.65
C ASP A 215 12.34 12.58 7.97
N GLY A 216 11.03 12.77 8.07
CA GLY A 216 10.29 12.69 9.35
C GLY A 216 10.12 11.29 9.95
N LYS A 217 10.54 10.22 9.26
CA LYS A 217 10.29 8.82 9.65
C LYS A 217 11.56 7.95 9.65
N GLY A 218 12.72 8.55 9.74
CA GLY A 218 13.97 7.81 9.97
C GLY A 218 13.93 7.08 11.31
N VAL A 219 14.53 5.90 11.38
CA VAL A 219 14.59 5.07 12.59
C VAL A 219 16.03 4.69 12.85
N GLU A 220 16.48 4.87 14.09
CA GLU A 220 17.82 4.46 14.53
C GLU A 220 17.79 3.02 15.04
N TYR A 221 18.70 2.20 14.55
CA TYR A 221 18.89 0.82 14.97
C TYR A 221 20.36 0.45 14.92
N ARG A 222 20.90 -0.10 16.00
CA ARG A 222 22.32 -0.49 16.17
C ARG A 222 23.32 0.63 15.84
N GLY A 223 22.95 1.88 16.18
CA GLY A 223 23.80 3.04 15.93
C GLY A 223 23.78 3.57 14.50
N GLU A 224 22.94 3.02 13.64
CA GLU A 224 22.76 3.47 12.27
C GLU A 224 21.35 4.02 12.04
N VAL A 225 21.23 5.05 11.18
CA VAL A 225 19.93 5.59 10.75
C VAL A 225 19.47 4.87 9.50
N TYR A 226 18.25 4.33 9.55
CA TYR A 226 17.52 3.76 8.42
C TYR A 226 16.52 4.78 7.90
N HIS A 227 16.69 5.15 6.64
CA HIS A 227 15.96 6.27 6.05
C HIS A 227 14.61 5.85 5.47
N TRP A 228 13.61 6.74 5.62
CA TRP A 228 12.28 6.55 5.04
C TRP A 228 12.15 7.13 3.62
N THR A 229 13.13 7.87 3.17
CA THR A 229 13.15 8.57 1.89
C THR A 229 13.55 7.66 0.72
N LYS A 230 13.17 8.00 -0.52
CA LYS A 230 13.54 7.26 -1.73
C LYS A 230 14.59 7.96 -2.60
N ASP A 231 14.80 9.25 -2.43
CA ASP A 231 15.77 10.04 -3.20
C ASP A 231 17.18 9.42 -3.18
N ARG A 232 17.62 8.93 -2.02
CA ARG A 232 18.92 8.29 -1.84
C ARG A 232 19.11 7.05 -2.70
N GLU A 233 18.05 6.28 -2.89
CA GLU A 233 18.08 5.11 -3.74
C GLU A 233 17.96 5.48 -5.23
N PHE A 234 17.09 6.43 -5.59
CA PHE A 234 16.93 6.87 -6.98
C PHE A 234 18.20 7.49 -7.57
N VAL A 235 18.99 8.24 -6.80
CA VAL A 235 20.22 8.86 -7.31
C VAL A 235 21.26 7.84 -7.81
N ARG A 236 21.17 6.60 -7.38
CA ARG A 236 22.03 5.50 -7.86
C ARG A 236 21.73 5.08 -9.30
N PHE A 237 20.55 5.44 -9.81
CA PHE A 237 20.03 5.00 -11.11
C PHE A 237 19.75 6.18 -12.07
N LEU A 238 20.31 7.36 -11.78
CA LEU A 238 20.10 8.57 -12.59
C LEU A 238 20.52 8.42 -14.06
N ASP A 239 21.51 7.59 -14.33
CA ASP A 239 22.00 7.40 -15.70
C ASP A 239 21.13 6.43 -16.54
N LEU A 240 20.07 5.86 -15.98
CA LEU A 240 19.19 4.92 -16.69
C LEU A 240 18.64 5.49 -18.03
N PRO A 241 18.09 6.72 -18.11
CA PRO A 241 17.61 7.26 -19.37
C PRO A 241 18.71 7.48 -20.39
N LYS A 242 19.94 7.84 -19.96
CA LYS A 242 21.10 8.00 -20.86
C LYS A 242 21.58 6.66 -21.42
N ARG A 243 21.41 5.57 -20.69
CA ARG A 243 21.77 4.21 -21.12
C ARG A 243 20.74 3.60 -22.07
N ARG A 244 19.50 4.12 -22.06
CA ARG A 244 18.36 3.66 -22.88
C ARG A 244 17.62 4.86 -23.48
N PRO A 245 18.28 5.67 -24.33
CA PRO A 245 17.73 6.92 -24.86
C PRO A 245 16.52 6.72 -25.80
N GLU A 246 16.27 5.51 -26.27
CA GLU A 246 15.11 5.13 -27.08
C GLU A 246 13.84 4.91 -26.25
N LEU A 247 13.96 4.81 -24.91
CA LEU A 247 12.86 4.60 -23.99
C LEU A 247 12.55 5.85 -23.16
N GLN A 248 11.33 5.95 -22.71
CA GLN A 248 10.88 7.04 -21.84
C GLN A 248 10.82 6.55 -20.38
N PHE A 249 11.35 7.37 -19.48
CA PHE A 249 11.30 7.13 -18.03
C PHE A 249 10.64 8.32 -17.35
N GLU A 250 9.57 8.07 -16.58
CA GLU A 250 8.80 9.13 -15.95
C GLU A 250 8.65 8.89 -14.44
N LEU A 251 8.91 9.92 -13.65
CA LEU A 251 8.61 9.94 -12.22
C LEU A 251 7.52 10.97 -11.92
N SER A 252 6.33 10.53 -11.54
CA SER A 252 5.32 11.41 -10.94
C SER A 252 5.57 11.51 -9.44
N THR A 253 6.07 12.68 -9.00
CA THR A 253 6.63 12.85 -7.65
C THR A 253 6.32 14.22 -7.07
N ASP A 254 6.57 14.38 -5.74
CA ASP A 254 6.53 15.63 -4.98
C ASP A 254 7.90 16.30 -4.86
N ALA A 255 8.87 15.90 -5.72
CA ALA A 255 10.22 16.47 -5.74
C ALA A 255 10.21 18.00 -5.84
N ASP A 256 11.10 18.64 -5.09
CA ASP A 256 11.33 20.07 -5.18
C ASP A 256 12.00 20.46 -6.52
N GLU A 257 12.15 21.76 -6.78
CA GLU A 257 12.70 22.28 -8.04
C GLU A 257 14.13 21.79 -8.29
N LYS A 258 14.95 21.68 -7.23
CA LYS A 258 16.32 21.20 -7.34
C LYS A 258 16.38 19.73 -7.76
N ALA A 259 15.59 18.90 -7.12
CA ALA A 259 15.50 17.48 -7.43
C ALA A 259 14.88 17.26 -8.82
N ARG A 260 13.87 18.06 -9.20
CA ARG A 260 13.29 18.06 -10.55
C ARG A 260 14.33 18.36 -11.60
N THR A 261 15.07 19.45 -11.46
CA THR A 261 16.16 19.85 -12.38
C THR A 261 17.22 18.75 -12.50
N LEU A 262 17.58 18.11 -11.38
CA LEU A 262 18.52 16.99 -11.38
C LEU A 262 17.99 15.82 -12.22
N LEU A 263 16.76 15.39 -12.01
CA LEU A 263 16.13 14.28 -12.73
C LEU A 263 16.02 14.58 -14.23
N GLU A 264 15.53 15.77 -14.59
CA GLU A 264 15.36 16.20 -15.98
C GLU A 264 16.71 16.31 -16.72
N SER A 265 17.77 16.77 -16.04
CA SER A 265 19.13 16.83 -16.63
C SER A 265 19.71 15.43 -16.94
N HIS A 266 19.16 14.38 -16.34
CA HIS A 266 19.53 13.00 -16.61
C HIS A 266 18.58 12.29 -17.61
N GLY A 267 17.53 13.00 -18.07
CA GLY A 267 16.62 12.49 -19.12
C GLY A 267 15.32 11.87 -18.56
N PHE A 268 15.03 11.99 -17.28
CA PHE A 268 13.72 11.62 -16.75
C PHE A 268 12.69 12.69 -17.08
N SER A 269 11.47 12.28 -17.40
CA SER A 269 10.30 13.15 -17.36
C SER A 269 9.78 13.21 -15.92
N VAL A 270 9.49 14.43 -15.41
CA VAL A 270 9.07 14.59 -14.02
C VAL A 270 7.65 15.14 -13.95
N GLY A 271 6.71 14.28 -13.61
CA GLY A 271 5.30 14.61 -13.40
C GLY A 271 5.01 15.10 -11.97
N ASN A 272 3.75 15.50 -11.74
CA ASN A 272 3.27 15.90 -10.44
C ASN A 272 2.52 14.73 -9.78
N GLY A 273 3.14 14.08 -8.78
CA GLY A 273 2.59 12.93 -8.09
C GLY A 273 1.28 13.21 -7.34
N VAL A 274 1.10 14.43 -6.83
CA VAL A 274 -0.15 14.83 -6.16
C VAL A 274 -1.29 14.90 -7.15
N SER A 275 -1.07 15.50 -8.33
CA SER A 275 -2.11 15.59 -9.38
C SER A 275 -2.56 14.21 -9.87
N VAL A 276 -1.62 13.28 -10.08
CA VAL A 276 -1.93 11.90 -10.46
C VAL A 276 -2.69 11.17 -9.36
N SER A 277 -2.33 11.41 -8.10
CA SER A 277 -2.93 10.75 -6.93
C SER A 277 -4.20 11.41 -6.41
N ALA A 278 -4.62 12.55 -6.98
CA ALA A 278 -5.80 13.27 -6.51
C ALA A 278 -7.14 12.59 -6.86
N GLY A 279 -7.19 11.81 -7.95
CA GLY A 279 -8.36 11.06 -8.39
C GLY A 279 -8.04 9.58 -8.61
N ILE A 280 -9.02 8.72 -8.37
CA ILE A 280 -8.84 7.28 -8.54
C ILE A 280 -8.71 6.91 -10.03
N GLU A 281 -9.45 7.58 -10.90
CA GLU A 281 -9.38 7.37 -12.34
C GLU A 281 -8.00 7.81 -12.89
N SER A 282 -7.54 9.00 -12.55
CA SER A 282 -6.23 9.53 -13.01
C SER A 282 -5.07 8.63 -12.55
N TYR A 283 -5.15 8.09 -11.33
CA TYR A 283 -4.17 7.15 -10.81
C TYR A 283 -4.19 5.82 -11.57
N ARG A 284 -5.39 5.29 -11.82
CA ARG A 284 -5.57 4.06 -12.59
C ARG A 284 -5.07 4.24 -14.03
N ASP A 285 -5.49 5.32 -14.69
CA ASP A 285 -5.11 5.61 -16.08
C ASP A 285 -3.60 5.76 -16.22
N TYR A 286 -2.95 6.40 -15.25
CA TYR A 286 -1.49 6.53 -15.20
C TYR A 286 -0.79 5.16 -15.14
N ILE A 287 -1.25 4.26 -14.28
CA ILE A 287 -0.72 2.90 -14.16
C ILE A 287 -1.04 2.08 -15.41
N CYS A 288 -2.29 2.11 -15.86
CA CYS A 288 -2.73 1.34 -17.01
C CYS A 288 -2.12 1.83 -18.33
N GLY A 289 -1.78 3.11 -18.42
CA GLY A 289 -1.12 3.71 -19.58
C GLY A 289 0.40 3.51 -19.63
N ALA A 290 1.00 2.86 -18.63
CA ALA A 290 2.43 2.64 -18.59
C ALA A 290 2.92 1.56 -19.58
N ARG A 291 4.20 1.62 -19.97
CA ARG A 291 4.93 0.49 -20.55
C ARG A 291 5.23 -0.56 -19.50
N GLY A 292 5.67 -0.12 -18.34
CA GLY A 292 5.96 -0.90 -17.16
C GLY A 292 6.26 0.02 -15.98
N GLU A 293 6.54 -0.53 -14.82
CA GLU A 293 7.04 0.22 -13.68
C GLU A 293 8.56 0.07 -13.55
N PHE A 294 9.28 1.19 -13.33
CA PHE A 294 10.61 1.21 -12.77
C PHE A 294 10.58 1.95 -11.44
N THR A 295 10.92 1.29 -10.33
CA THR A 295 10.83 1.91 -9.01
C THR A 295 11.89 1.39 -8.04
N VAL A 296 12.28 2.23 -7.08
CA VAL A 296 13.13 1.85 -5.94
C VAL A 296 12.31 1.65 -4.67
N ALA A 297 12.86 0.89 -3.74
CA ALA A 297 12.32 0.73 -2.39
C ALA A 297 13.00 1.69 -1.41
N ARG A 298 12.49 1.79 -0.18
CA ARG A 298 13.11 2.59 0.89
C ARG A 298 14.26 1.82 1.54
N ASP A 299 15.25 2.54 2.03
CA ASP A 299 16.38 1.98 2.78
C ASP A 299 15.91 1.06 3.94
N GLN A 300 14.82 1.41 4.63
CA GLN A 300 14.20 0.58 5.68
C GLN A 300 13.67 -0.78 5.20
N TYR A 301 13.56 -1.02 3.90
CA TYR A 301 13.16 -2.31 3.35
C TYR A 301 14.32 -3.04 2.68
N VAL A 302 15.19 -2.28 2.00
CA VAL A 302 16.32 -2.80 1.22
C VAL A 302 17.42 -3.33 2.13
N ARG A 303 17.96 -2.46 3.00
CA ARG A 303 19.13 -2.79 3.83
C ARG A 303 18.86 -3.93 4.82
N PRO A 304 17.72 -3.96 5.56
CA PRO A 304 17.41 -5.07 6.45
C PRO A 304 16.79 -6.28 5.74
N ARG A 305 16.61 -6.23 4.41
CA ARG A 305 16.07 -7.32 3.59
C ARG A 305 14.72 -7.85 4.09
N THR A 306 13.76 -6.93 4.26
CA THR A 306 12.48 -7.23 4.90
C THR A 306 11.56 -8.16 4.10
N GLY A 307 11.77 -8.32 2.79
CA GLY A 307 10.86 -9.03 1.89
C GLY A 307 9.66 -8.18 1.44
N TRP A 308 9.70 -6.88 1.69
CA TRP A 308 8.61 -5.97 1.33
C TRP A 308 8.46 -5.81 -0.19
N PHE A 309 7.21 -5.82 -0.64
CA PHE A 309 6.82 -5.49 -2.02
C PHE A 309 5.81 -4.33 -2.00
N SER A 310 5.71 -3.54 -3.07
CA SER A 310 4.86 -2.35 -3.12
C SER A 310 3.43 -2.68 -3.53
N ASP A 311 2.41 -2.13 -2.84
CA ASP A 311 0.98 -2.19 -3.25
C ASP A 311 0.77 -1.57 -4.63
N ARG A 312 1.45 -0.45 -4.93
CA ARG A 312 1.41 0.17 -6.26
C ARG A 312 1.98 -0.78 -7.31
N SER A 313 3.11 -1.42 -7.06
CA SER A 313 3.72 -2.38 -7.99
C SER A 313 2.80 -3.58 -8.25
N ALA A 314 2.08 -4.04 -7.23
CA ALA A 314 1.06 -5.08 -7.39
C ALA A 314 -0.10 -4.63 -8.30
N CYS A 315 -0.46 -3.33 -8.28
CA CYS A 315 -1.44 -2.76 -9.21
C CYS A 315 -0.92 -2.72 -10.66
N TYR A 316 0.37 -2.40 -10.87
CA TYR A 316 0.99 -2.51 -12.21
C TYR A 316 0.94 -3.94 -12.74
N LEU A 317 1.29 -4.92 -11.91
CA LEU A 317 1.18 -6.33 -12.30
C LEU A 317 -0.27 -6.69 -12.67
N ALA A 318 -1.25 -6.26 -11.87
CA ALA A 318 -2.67 -6.51 -12.13
C ALA A 318 -3.19 -5.81 -13.40
N ALA A 319 -2.55 -4.73 -13.82
CA ALA A 319 -2.80 -4.05 -15.09
C ALA A 319 -2.04 -4.68 -16.27
N GLY A 320 -1.33 -5.79 -16.07
CA GLY A 320 -0.50 -6.43 -17.09
C GLY A 320 0.72 -5.59 -17.46
N ARG A 321 1.22 -4.76 -16.54
CA ARG A 321 2.42 -3.95 -16.75
C ARG A 321 3.61 -4.61 -16.05
N PRO A 322 4.67 -4.99 -16.79
CA PRO A 322 5.87 -5.55 -16.17
C PRO A 322 6.46 -4.60 -15.13
N VAL A 323 6.99 -5.14 -14.05
CA VAL A 323 7.54 -4.38 -12.94
C VAL A 323 9.02 -4.67 -12.79
N ILE A 324 9.83 -3.60 -12.71
CA ILE A 324 11.25 -3.61 -12.37
C ILE A 324 11.39 -2.88 -11.05
N THR A 325 11.60 -3.60 -9.96
CA THR A 325 11.65 -3.03 -8.60
C THR A 325 12.88 -3.47 -7.84
N GLN A 326 13.35 -2.61 -6.93
CA GLN A 326 14.55 -2.88 -6.15
C GLN A 326 14.35 -4.07 -5.21
N GLU A 327 15.39 -4.91 -5.10
CA GLU A 327 15.40 -6.11 -4.25
C GLU A 327 15.32 -5.75 -2.76
N THR A 328 14.42 -6.41 -2.06
CA THR A 328 14.21 -6.33 -0.62
C THR A 328 14.20 -7.73 0.04
N ALA A 329 14.58 -8.75 -0.66
CA ALA A 329 14.37 -10.18 -0.45
C ALA A 329 12.96 -10.69 -0.81
N PHE A 330 12.13 -9.88 -1.49
CA PHE A 330 10.80 -10.31 -1.96
C PHE A 330 10.90 -11.42 -3.02
N SER A 331 11.98 -11.46 -3.79
CA SER A 331 12.22 -12.46 -4.84
C SER A 331 12.30 -13.91 -4.32
N LYS A 332 12.45 -14.09 -3.01
CA LYS A 332 12.37 -15.40 -2.36
C LYS A 332 10.94 -15.96 -2.31
N PHE A 333 9.93 -15.09 -2.39
CA PHE A 333 8.53 -15.41 -2.15
C PHE A 333 7.65 -15.20 -3.37
N ILE A 334 8.11 -14.37 -4.33
CA ILE A 334 7.41 -14.04 -5.56
C ILE A 334 8.38 -14.31 -6.73
N PRO A 335 7.98 -15.09 -7.75
CA PRO A 335 8.87 -15.41 -8.86
C PRO A 335 9.24 -14.17 -9.67
N THR A 336 10.51 -14.08 -10.04
CA THR A 336 11.09 -13.00 -10.84
C THR A 336 11.68 -13.53 -12.16
N GLY A 337 12.12 -12.61 -13.04
CA GLY A 337 12.70 -12.92 -14.35
C GLY A 337 11.67 -12.95 -15.49
N ARG A 338 10.38 -12.88 -15.19
CA ARG A 338 9.32 -12.80 -16.21
C ARG A 338 8.11 -12.04 -15.67
N GLY A 339 7.82 -10.89 -16.24
CA GLY A 339 6.73 -9.99 -15.80
C GLY A 339 7.05 -9.18 -14.54
N LEU A 340 7.90 -9.72 -13.67
CA LEU A 340 8.44 -9.07 -12.47
C LEU A 340 9.96 -9.29 -12.43
N PHE A 341 10.71 -8.23 -12.16
CA PHE A 341 12.16 -8.25 -12.06
C PHE A 341 12.62 -7.56 -10.78
N ALA A 342 13.54 -8.23 -10.07
CA ALA A 342 14.26 -7.67 -8.94
C ALA A 342 15.61 -7.12 -9.43
N PHE A 343 16.05 -5.98 -8.90
CA PHE A 343 17.37 -5.42 -9.22
C PHE A 343 18.11 -4.93 -7.97
N GLU A 344 19.41 -5.01 -7.99
CA GLU A 344 20.33 -4.40 -7.02
C GLU A 344 21.23 -3.35 -7.71
N THR A 345 21.52 -3.54 -8.99
CA THR A 345 22.42 -2.71 -9.80
C THR A 345 21.73 -2.12 -11.02
N LEU A 346 22.36 -1.10 -11.65
CA LEU A 346 21.87 -0.54 -12.91
C LEU A 346 21.90 -1.58 -14.05
N ASP A 347 22.89 -2.46 -14.07
CA ASP A 347 23.02 -3.49 -15.10
C ASP A 347 21.88 -4.53 -14.99
N ASP A 348 21.39 -4.83 -13.78
CA ASP A 348 20.19 -5.66 -13.60
C ASP A 348 18.95 -4.99 -14.21
N VAL A 349 18.81 -3.67 -14.01
CA VAL A 349 17.70 -2.88 -14.60
C VAL A 349 17.76 -2.94 -16.13
N LEU A 350 18.95 -2.73 -16.71
CA LEU A 350 19.15 -2.80 -18.17
C LEU A 350 18.82 -4.20 -18.72
N THR A 351 19.26 -5.25 -18.03
CA THR A 351 18.96 -6.64 -18.40
C THR A 351 17.45 -6.93 -18.35
N ALA A 352 16.75 -6.43 -17.31
CA ALA A 352 15.31 -6.57 -17.19
C ALA A 352 14.56 -5.86 -18.34
N ILE A 353 14.99 -4.65 -18.68
CA ILE A 353 14.43 -3.88 -19.80
C ILE A 353 14.63 -4.65 -21.12
N ASP A 354 15.85 -5.16 -21.39
CA ASP A 354 16.14 -5.93 -22.61
C ASP A 354 15.23 -7.17 -22.71
N ALA A 355 15.05 -7.88 -21.61
CA ALA A 355 14.14 -9.02 -21.56
C ALA A 355 12.70 -8.60 -21.89
N ILE A 356 12.18 -7.54 -21.24
CA ILE A 356 10.82 -7.06 -21.46
C ILE A 356 10.62 -6.61 -22.91
N GLU A 357 11.54 -5.80 -23.45
CA GLU A 357 11.43 -5.27 -24.82
C GLU A 357 11.57 -6.35 -25.88
N SER A 358 12.32 -7.42 -25.60
CA SER A 358 12.46 -8.55 -26.54
C SER A 358 11.13 -9.32 -26.73
N ASN A 359 10.24 -9.35 -25.73
CA ASN A 359 8.95 -10.03 -25.82
C ASN A 359 7.92 -9.46 -24.83
N TYR A 360 7.53 -8.22 -25.07
CA TYR A 360 6.61 -7.49 -24.19
C TYR A 360 5.32 -8.25 -23.89
N ALA A 361 4.70 -8.87 -24.90
CA ALA A 361 3.43 -9.58 -24.73
C ALA A 361 3.55 -10.75 -23.73
N ALA A 362 4.67 -11.49 -23.77
CA ALA A 362 4.90 -12.56 -22.81
C ALA A 362 5.12 -12.05 -21.38
N HIS A 363 5.80 -10.91 -21.22
CA HIS A 363 6.03 -10.29 -19.92
C HIS A 363 4.76 -9.63 -19.36
N SER A 364 3.95 -8.99 -20.21
CA SER A 364 2.63 -8.46 -19.83
C SER A 364 1.70 -9.56 -19.34
N LYS A 365 1.64 -10.69 -20.04
CA LYS A 365 0.86 -11.86 -19.61
C LYS A 365 1.36 -12.42 -18.28
N ALA A 366 2.67 -12.57 -18.11
CA ALA A 366 3.26 -13.07 -16.89
C ALA A 366 3.02 -12.13 -15.69
N ALA A 367 2.99 -10.81 -15.90
CA ALA A 367 2.61 -9.85 -14.87
C ALA A 367 1.18 -10.10 -14.35
N LEU A 368 0.21 -10.32 -15.26
CA LEU A 368 -1.17 -10.69 -14.88
C LEU A 368 -1.22 -12.01 -14.10
N GLU A 369 -0.47 -13.04 -14.57
CA GLU A 369 -0.40 -14.33 -13.90
C GLU A 369 0.12 -14.19 -12.46
N ILE A 370 1.19 -13.41 -12.25
CA ILE A 370 1.73 -13.11 -10.92
C ILE A 370 0.70 -12.38 -10.06
N ALA A 371 0.01 -11.36 -10.61
CA ALA A 371 -1.01 -10.63 -9.85
C ALA A 371 -2.15 -11.55 -9.38
N HIS A 372 -2.64 -12.43 -10.25
CA HIS A 372 -3.70 -13.37 -9.90
C HIS A 372 -3.26 -14.45 -8.92
N GLU A 373 -2.05 -14.96 -9.05
CA GLU A 373 -1.55 -16.04 -8.20
C GLU A 373 -1.12 -15.54 -6.82
N TYR A 374 -0.45 -14.40 -6.74
CA TYR A 374 0.21 -13.95 -5.52
C TYR A 374 -0.51 -12.81 -4.82
N PHE A 375 -1.31 -12.00 -5.51
CA PHE A 375 -1.91 -10.77 -4.96
C PHE A 375 -3.43 -10.73 -5.03
N ALA A 376 -4.11 -11.67 -5.70
CA ALA A 376 -5.57 -11.67 -5.76
C ALA A 376 -6.17 -11.55 -4.35
N ALA A 377 -7.05 -10.55 -4.15
CA ALA A 377 -7.55 -10.17 -2.83
C ALA A 377 -8.20 -11.34 -2.10
N GLU A 378 -8.93 -12.20 -2.81
CA GLU A 378 -9.59 -13.38 -2.23
C GLU A 378 -8.57 -14.41 -1.71
N ARG A 379 -7.42 -14.57 -2.36
CA ARG A 379 -6.35 -15.48 -1.91
C ARG A 379 -5.64 -14.94 -0.68
N VAL A 380 -5.20 -13.68 -0.76
CA VAL A 380 -4.45 -13.02 0.32
C VAL A 380 -5.29 -12.93 1.58
N LEU A 381 -6.51 -12.38 1.45
CA LEU A 381 -7.40 -12.18 2.58
C LEU A 381 -7.99 -13.51 3.08
N GLY A 382 -8.25 -14.48 2.19
CA GLY A 382 -8.69 -15.82 2.58
C GLY A 382 -7.66 -16.49 3.49
N SER A 383 -6.37 -16.47 3.10
CA SER A 383 -5.29 -17.00 3.92
C SER A 383 -5.15 -16.24 5.25
N LEU A 384 -5.27 -14.90 5.24
CA LEU A 384 -5.21 -14.08 6.47
C LEU A 384 -6.35 -14.46 7.42
N MET A 385 -7.59 -14.52 6.92
CA MET A 385 -8.76 -14.82 7.75
C MET A 385 -8.73 -16.25 8.30
N GLU A 386 -8.33 -17.23 7.49
CA GLU A 386 -8.16 -18.63 7.93
C GLU A 386 -7.14 -18.75 9.08
N ARG A 387 -6.00 -18.06 8.97
CA ARG A 387 -4.93 -18.09 10.00
C ARG A 387 -5.36 -17.47 11.32
N VAL A 388 -6.41 -16.67 11.36
CA VAL A 388 -7.03 -16.17 12.59
C VAL A 388 -8.31 -16.94 12.96
N GLY A 389 -8.65 -18.01 12.23
CA GLY A 389 -9.79 -18.88 12.50
C GLY A 389 -11.15 -18.21 12.20
N LEU A 390 -11.23 -17.57 11.01
CA LEU A 390 -12.44 -16.94 10.47
C LEU A 390 -12.74 -17.42 9.04
#